data_177ab996f8a2405cc764971f62466114
#
_entry.id   177ab996f8a2405cc764971f62466114
#
_cell.length_a   1.000
_cell.length_b   1.000
_cell.length_c   1.000
_cell.angle_alpha   90.00
_cell.angle_beta   90.00
_cell.angle_gamma   90.00
#
_symmetry.space_group_name_H-M   'P 1'
#
loop_
_entity.id
_entity.type
_entity.pdbx_description
1 polymer ?
#
loop_
_entity_poly.entity_id
_entity_poly.type
_entity_poly.pdbx_seq_one_letter_code
_entity_poly.pdbx_strand_id
1 'polypeptide(L)'
;EFERRELEKNGDGRTVVIAGAGPAGINAAMVLAERGFKPVLLEKTARLGGSIRYASTPDGKAKLAWAIEFYRRELTRLNIEVRLNTEATVELIAGLNPYAVILATGSTPIFPAAIPGIQSEHVVQARALLDAVPAWTDEKVAVIGGGMVGLEVATTFAHMGCDVSVVEMQPREKMPPNMTYRVAYEHAVKAGCALYYGHKLKEIGKD
;
A
#
# COMPACT_ATOMS: atom_id res chain seq x y z
N GLU A 1 5.50 23.38 17.51
CA GLU A 1 4.72 22.83 18.63
C GLU A 1 3.39 22.35 18.08
N PHE A 2 3.18 21.04 18.08
CA PHE A 2 1.85 20.49 17.79
C PHE A 2 1.05 20.53 19.08
N GLU A 3 0.26 21.58 19.30
CA GLU A 3 -0.75 21.57 20.36
C GLU A 3 -1.70 20.39 20.09
N ARG A 4 -1.74 19.44 21.01
CA ARG A 4 -2.77 18.39 21.00
C ARG A 4 -4.10 19.10 21.23
N ARG A 5 -4.87 19.27 20.15
CA ARG A 5 -6.24 19.78 20.24
C ARG A 5 -7.03 18.83 21.12
N GLU A 6 -7.58 19.31 22.22
CA GLU A 6 -8.53 18.51 23.00
C GLU A 6 -9.72 18.17 22.12
N LEU A 7 -9.94 16.87 21.95
CA LEU A 7 -11.08 16.39 21.16
C LEU A 7 -12.34 16.40 22.03
N GLU A 8 -13.42 16.97 21.50
CA GLU A 8 -14.72 16.94 22.13
C GLU A 8 -15.19 15.49 22.32
N LYS A 9 -15.55 15.14 23.56
CA LYS A 9 -16.04 13.80 23.93
C LYS A 9 -17.55 13.74 23.69
N ASN A 10 -17.96 13.53 22.45
CA ASN A 10 -19.37 13.47 22.03
C ASN A 10 -19.76 12.09 21.45
N GLY A 11 -18.99 11.06 21.77
CA GLY A 11 -19.24 9.70 21.28
C GLY A 11 -20.34 8.92 22.01
N ASP A 12 -20.56 9.21 23.31
CA ASP A 12 -21.56 8.61 24.18
C ASP A 12 -21.57 7.06 24.13
N GLY A 13 -20.40 6.44 23.89
CA GLY A 13 -20.26 5.01 23.75
C GLY A 13 -20.91 4.40 22.51
N ARG A 14 -21.33 5.23 21.54
CA ARG A 14 -21.95 4.75 20.30
C ARG A 14 -20.95 3.97 19.45
N THR A 15 -21.39 2.86 18.88
CA THR A 15 -20.56 1.98 18.04
C THR A 15 -20.35 2.59 16.67
N VAL A 16 -19.11 2.63 16.20
CA VAL A 16 -18.75 2.99 14.82
C VAL A 16 -17.96 1.84 14.20
N VAL A 17 -18.45 1.28 13.11
CA VAL A 17 -17.76 0.23 12.37
C VAL A 17 -16.83 0.87 11.34
N ILE A 18 -15.60 0.38 11.26
CA ILE A 18 -14.59 0.85 10.31
C ILE A 18 -14.14 -0.33 9.45
N ALA A 19 -14.32 -0.22 8.16
CA ALA A 19 -13.91 -1.23 7.18
C ALA A 19 -12.50 -0.93 6.66
N GLY A 20 -11.52 -1.72 7.06
CA GLY A 20 -10.11 -1.63 6.65
C GLY A 20 -9.19 -1.09 7.74
N ALA A 21 -8.17 -1.89 8.10
CA ALA A 21 -7.14 -1.55 9.09
C ALA A 21 -5.84 -1.04 8.43
N GLY A 22 -5.98 -0.23 7.39
CA GLY A 22 -4.90 0.62 6.87
C GLY A 22 -4.74 1.90 7.70
N PRO A 23 -3.81 2.80 7.31
CA PRO A 23 -3.54 4.05 8.04
C PRO A 23 -4.79 4.89 8.29
N ALA A 24 -5.66 5.01 7.30
CA ALA A 24 -6.88 5.81 7.40
C ALA A 24 -7.85 5.24 8.45
N GLY A 25 -8.14 3.94 8.38
CA GLY A 25 -9.06 3.27 9.31
C GLY A 25 -8.53 3.27 10.74
N ILE A 26 -7.23 2.99 10.92
CA ILE A 26 -6.62 2.98 12.26
C ILE A 26 -6.65 4.38 12.89
N ASN A 27 -6.26 5.43 12.14
CA ASN A 27 -6.33 6.80 12.67
C ASN A 27 -7.77 7.22 12.97
N ALA A 28 -8.75 6.85 12.14
CA ALA A 28 -10.15 7.10 12.42
C ALA A 28 -10.60 6.40 13.71
N ALA A 29 -10.21 5.14 13.92
CA ALA A 29 -10.52 4.38 15.13
C ALA A 29 -9.93 5.05 16.38
N MET A 30 -8.66 5.50 16.33
CA MET A 30 -8.00 6.17 17.43
C MET A 30 -8.72 7.48 17.81
N VAL A 31 -9.00 8.32 16.82
CA VAL A 31 -9.71 9.59 17.04
C VAL A 31 -11.12 9.35 17.60
N LEU A 32 -11.84 8.36 17.10
CA LEU A 32 -13.18 8.01 17.60
C LEU A 32 -13.14 7.52 19.03
N ALA A 33 -12.17 6.66 19.39
CA ALA A 33 -12.00 6.19 20.76
C ALA A 33 -11.70 7.35 21.73
N GLU A 34 -10.80 8.27 21.35
CA GLU A 34 -10.50 9.47 22.13
C GLU A 34 -11.73 10.40 22.30
N ARG A 35 -12.65 10.39 21.36
CA ARG A 35 -13.94 11.10 21.41
C ARG A 35 -15.03 10.37 22.19
N GLY A 36 -14.75 9.18 22.74
CA GLY A 36 -15.70 8.38 23.52
C GLY A 36 -16.66 7.52 22.72
N PHE A 37 -16.39 7.29 21.41
CA PHE A 37 -17.07 6.25 20.64
C PHE A 37 -16.49 4.88 20.94
N LYS A 38 -17.20 3.82 20.51
CA LYS A 38 -16.73 2.44 20.50
C LYS A 38 -16.42 2.00 19.05
N PRO A 39 -15.21 2.24 18.54
CA PRO A 39 -14.84 1.81 17.20
C PRO A 39 -14.65 0.28 17.16
N VAL A 40 -15.19 -0.36 16.11
CA VAL A 40 -14.95 -1.75 15.75
C VAL A 40 -14.25 -1.75 14.40
N LEU A 41 -12.98 -2.13 14.38
CA LEU A 41 -12.13 -2.12 13.19
C LEU A 41 -12.11 -3.51 12.56
N LEU A 42 -12.64 -3.62 11.34
CA LEU A 42 -12.69 -4.86 10.56
C LEU A 42 -11.59 -4.87 9.50
N GLU A 43 -10.80 -5.93 9.44
CA GLU A 43 -9.74 -6.11 8.45
C GLU A 43 -9.82 -7.51 7.84
N LYS A 44 -9.96 -7.57 6.52
CA LYS A 44 -10.09 -8.85 5.80
C LYS A 44 -8.84 -9.71 5.80
N THR A 45 -7.67 -9.12 6.02
CA THR A 45 -6.40 -9.84 6.11
C THR A 45 -5.99 -10.14 7.56
N ALA A 46 -5.00 -10.99 7.73
CA ALA A 46 -4.44 -11.31 9.05
C ALA A 46 -3.54 -10.21 9.63
N ARG A 47 -3.33 -9.09 8.93
CA ARG A 47 -2.28 -8.11 9.26
C ARG A 47 -2.79 -6.67 9.20
N LEU A 48 -2.42 -5.87 10.20
CA LEU A 48 -2.61 -4.42 10.24
C LEU A 48 -1.69 -3.69 9.24
N GLY A 49 -2.00 -2.43 8.96
CA GLY A 49 -1.13 -1.48 8.29
C GLY A 49 -1.43 -1.25 6.81
N GLY A 50 -2.24 -2.11 6.17
CA GLY A 50 -2.64 -1.90 4.77
C GLY A 50 -1.45 -1.62 3.85
N SER A 51 -1.49 -0.53 3.09
CA SER A 51 -0.44 -0.18 2.13
C SER A 51 0.90 0.25 2.74
N ILE A 52 0.99 0.56 4.05
CA ILE A 52 2.28 0.82 4.70
C ILE A 52 3.19 -0.41 4.61
N ARG A 53 2.64 -1.62 4.67
CA ARG A 53 3.40 -2.86 4.55
C ARG A 53 4.19 -2.91 3.25
N TYR A 54 3.53 -2.62 2.13
CA TYR A 54 4.19 -2.59 0.81
C TYR A 54 5.15 -1.41 0.68
N ALA A 55 4.77 -0.25 1.23
CA ALA A 55 5.60 0.94 1.18
C ALA A 55 6.88 0.82 2.02
N SER A 56 6.92 -0.08 3.00
CA SER A 56 8.10 -0.32 3.85
C SER A 56 9.09 -1.34 3.28
N THR A 57 8.72 -2.04 2.21
CA THR A 57 9.54 -3.11 1.62
C THR A 57 10.72 -2.58 0.78
N PRO A 58 10.58 -1.54 -0.06
CA PRO A 58 11.69 -1.02 -0.84
C PRO A 58 12.86 -0.54 0.01
N ASP A 59 14.06 -0.61 -0.55
CA ASP A 59 15.29 -0.21 0.11
C ASP A 59 15.21 1.20 0.70
N GLY A 60 15.76 1.35 1.91
CA GLY A 60 15.76 2.62 2.66
C GLY A 60 14.44 2.97 3.34
N LYS A 61 13.35 2.22 3.12
CA LYS A 61 12.00 2.50 3.65
C LYS A 61 11.56 1.64 4.83
N ALA A 62 12.39 0.72 5.32
CA ALA A 62 12.04 -0.20 6.42
C ALA A 62 11.50 0.51 7.68
N LYS A 63 11.94 1.75 7.94
CA LYS A 63 11.43 2.56 9.07
C LYS A 63 9.93 2.88 8.99
N LEU A 64 9.31 2.80 7.80
CA LEU A 64 7.85 2.97 7.68
C LEU A 64 7.08 1.88 8.44
N ALA A 65 7.68 0.68 8.59
CA ALA A 65 7.07 -0.39 9.39
C ALA A 65 6.90 -0.01 10.87
N TRP A 66 7.68 0.95 11.40
CA TRP A 66 7.51 1.43 12.78
C TRP A 66 6.13 2.05 13.01
N ALA A 67 5.52 2.62 11.97
CA ALA A 67 4.16 3.13 12.07
C ALA A 67 3.15 2.02 12.40
N ILE A 68 3.36 0.79 11.90
CA ILE A 68 2.49 -0.36 12.18
C ILE A 68 2.61 -0.76 13.66
N GLU A 69 3.83 -0.75 14.20
CA GLU A 69 4.05 -1.03 15.62
C GLU A 69 3.46 0.06 16.52
N PHE A 70 3.59 1.32 16.14
CA PHE A 70 2.91 2.42 16.81
C PHE A 70 1.40 2.22 16.81
N TYR A 71 0.79 1.92 15.66
CA TYR A 71 -0.64 1.66 15.55
C TYR A 71 -1.10 0.50 16.42
N ARG A 72 -0.35 -0.61 16.46
CA ARG A 72 -0.68 -1.76 17.32
C ARG A 72 -0.74 -1.37 18.80
N ARG A 73 0.26 -0.62 19.26
CA ARG A 73 0.32 -0.13 20.66
C ARG A 73 -0.84 0.80 20.97
N GLU A 74 -1.15 1.74 20.09
CA GLU A 74 -2.24 2.69 20.28
C GLU A 74 -3.62 2.03 20.28
N LEU A 75 -3.86 1.08 19.36
CA LEU A 75 -5.09 0.29 19.34
C LEU A 75 -5.29 -0.47 20.67
N THR A 76 -4.22 -1.05 21.21
CA THR A 76 -4.25 -1.72 22.52
C THR A 76 -4.45 -0.71 23.67
N ARG A 77 -3.73 0.40 23.69
CA ARG A 77 -3.83 1.45 24.72
C ARG A 77 -5.24 2.03 24.81
N LEU A 78 -5.87 2.22 23.66
CA LEU A 78 -7.23 2.77 23.55
C LEU A 78 -8.33 1.70 23.67
N ASN A 79 -7.96 0.44 23.90
CA ASN A 79 -8.88 -0.70 24.00
C ASN A 79 -9.84 -0.79 22.79
N ILE A 80 -9.30 -0.60 21.58
CA ILE A 80 -10.07 -0.64 20.33
C ILE A 80 -10.27 -2.10 19.92
N GLU A 81 -11.51 -2.48 19.64
CA GLU A 81 -11.83 -3.80 19.11
C GLU A 81 -11.34 -3.92 17.65
N VAL A 82 -10.45 -4.91 17.41
CA VAL A 82 -9.90 -5.21 16.09
C VAL A 82 -10.23 -6.65 15.71
N ARG A 83 -10.88 -6.85 14.57
CA ARG A 83 -11.20 -8.17 14.00
C ARG A 83 -10.40 -8.35 12.72
N LEU A 84 -9.31 -9.10 12.79
CA LEU A 84 -8.54 -9.54 11.63
C LEU A 84 -9.21 -10.73 10.96
N ASN A 85 -8.80 -11.06 9.72
CA ASN A 85 -9.42 -12.11 8.90
C ASN A 85 -10.95 -11.96 8.80
N THR A 86 -11.44 -10.73 8.82
CA THR A 86 -12.87 -10.41 8.88
C THR A 86 -13.21 -9.40 7.79
N GLU A 87 -13.90 -9.86 6.75
CA GLU A 87 -14.40 -8.98 5.71
C GLU A 87 -15.63 -8.21 6.20
N ALA A 88 -15.66 -6.93 5.94
CA ALA A 88 -16.76 -6.04 6.32
C ALA A 88 -17.93 -6.18 5.32
N THR A 89 -18.74 -7.25 5.49
CA THR A 89 -19.95 -7.45 4.69
C THR A 89 -21.13 -6.63 5.24
N VAL A 90 -22.13 -6.43 4.40
CA VAL A 90 -23.34 -5.69 4.77
C VAL A 90 -24.04 -6.37 5.96
N GLU A 91 -24.12 -7.69 5.96
CA GLU A 91 -24.78 -8.50 6.99
C GLU A 91 -24.05 -8.38 8.33
N LEU A 92 -22.72 -8.49 8.31
CA LEU A 92 -21.91 -8.33 9.52
C LEU A 92 -22.04 -6.92 10.10
N ILE A 93 -21.95 -5.90 9.25
CA ILE A 93 -22.09 -4.51 9.67
C ILE A 93 -23.47 -4.25 10.25
N ALA A 94 -24.53 -4.72 9.60
CA ALA A 94 -25.91 -4.56 10.08
C ALA A 94 -26.11 -5.28 11.44
N GLY A 95 -25.53 -6.46 11.62
CA GLY A 95 -25.59 -7.22 12.88
C GLY A 95 -24.90 -6.51 14.06
N LEU A 96 -23.96 -5.60 13.80
CA LEU A 96 -23.30 -4.76 14.81
C LEU A 96 -24.11 -3.53 15.19
N ASN A 97 -25.19 -3.23 14.48
CA ASN A 97 -26.10 -2.10 14.69
C ASN A 97 -25.34 -0.77 14.95
N PRO A 98 -24.45 -0.34 14.05
CA PRO A 98 -23.58 0.81 14.29
C PRO A 98 -24.32 2.13 14.16
N TYR A 99 -23.88 3.12 14.93
CA TYR A 99 -24.28 4.52 14.74
C TYR A 99 -23.81 5.08 13.40
N ALA A 100 -22.62 4.67 12.96
CA ALA A 100 -22.03 5.08 11.69
C ALA A 100 -21.06 4.02 11.15
N VAL A 101 -20.79 4.06 9.85
CA VAL A 101 -19.81 3.22 9.17
C VAL A 101 -18.78 4.10 8.47
N ILE A 102 -17.49 3.78 8.63
CA ILE A 102 -16.39 4.44 7.91
C ILE A 102 -15.79 3.43 6.94
N LEU A 103 -15.77 3.79 5.65
CA LEU A 103 -15.12 3.00 4.62
C LEU A 103 -13.66 3.46 4.45
N ALA A 104 -12.71 2.62 4.87
CA ALA A 104 -11.28 2.85 4.77
C ALA A 104 -10.58 1.69 4.05
N THR A 105 -11.24 1.13 3.04
CA THR A 105 -10.86 -0.10 2.34
C THR A 105 -9.63 0.03 1.44
N GLY A 106 -9.14 1.26 1.23
CA GLY A 106 -7.99 1.54 0.40
C GLY A 106 -8.29 1.38 -1.09
N SER A 107 -7.27 0.96 -1.84
CA SER A 107 -7.37 0.74 -3.29
C SER A 107 -6.83 -0.62 -3.69
N THR A 108 -7.31 -1.13 -4.81
CA THR A 108 -6.80 -2.33 -5.47
C THR A 108 -6.06 -1.94 -6.75
N PRO A 109 -4.93 -2.57 -7.08
CA PRO A 109 -4.27 -2.35 -8.36
C PRO A 109 -5.19 -2.70 -9.53
N ILE A 110 -5.16 -1.87 -10.57
CA ILE A 110 -5.90 -2.15 -11.80
C ILE A 110 -5.07 -3.11 -12.66
N PHE A 111 -5.70 -4.16 -13.16
CA PHE A 111 -5.16 -5.02 -14.19
C PHE A 111 -5.63 -4.51 -15.55
N PRO A 112 -4.74 -4.02 -16.42
CA PRO A 112 -5.16 -3.46 -17.72
C PRO A 112 -5.54 -4.59 -18.70
N ALA A 113 -6.75 -5.11 -18.57
CA ALA A 113 -7.25 -6.28 -19.32
C ALA A 113 -7.18 -6.12 -20.86
N ALA A 114 -7.03 -4.91 -21.36
CA ALA A 114 -6.88 -4.63 -22.79
C ALA A 114 -5.50 -4.98 -23.37
N ILE A 115 -4.51 -5.32 -22.53
CA ILE A 115 -3.17 -5.71 -22.99
C ILE A 115 -3.15 -7.23 -23.16
N PRO A 116 -2.95 -7.74 -24.40
CA PRO A 116 -2.81 -9.17 -24.63
C PRO A 116 -1.66 -9.76 -23.78
N GLY A 117 -1.88 -10.95 -23.21
CA GLY A 117 -0.89 -11.63 -22.36
C GLY A 117 -0.75 -11.11 -20.94
N ILE A 118 -1.51 -10.08 -20.51
CA ILE A 118 -1.43 -9.50 -19.17
C ILE A 118 -1.74 -10.50 -18.03
N GLN A 119 -2.45 -11.58 -18.33
CA GLN A 119 -2.80 -12.65 -17.37
C GLN A 119 -1.85 -13.85 -17.42
N SER A 120 -0.75 -13.75 -18.16
CA SER A 120 0.27 -14.82 -18.22
C SER A 120 0.90 -15.04 -16.84
N GLU A 121 1.32 -16.28 -16.54
CA GLU A 121 1.84 -16.68 -15.23
C GLU A 121 3.09 -15.90 -14.79
N HIS A 122 3.89 -15.44 -15.76
CA HIS A 122 5.09 -14.62 -15.52
C HIS A 122 4.77 -13.13 -15.29
N VAL A 123 3.50 -12.73 -15.35
CA VAL A 123 3.08 -11.35 -15.07
C VAL A 123 2.61 -11.21 -13.62
N VAL A 124 3.32 -10.41 -12.86
CA VAL A 124 3.05 -10.23 -11.44
C VAL A 124 2.83 -8.74 -11.13
N GLN A 125 1.85 -8.45 -10.30
CA GLN A 125 1.64 -7.08 -9.84
C GLN A 125 2.70 -6.67 -8.81
N ALA A 126 3.24 -5.45 -8.95
CA ALA A 126 4.22 -4.88 -8.04
C ALA A 126 3.82 -4.99 -6.55
N ARG A 127 2.52 -4.81 -6.24
CA ARG A 127 2.02 -4.95 -4.86
C ARG A 127 2.19 -6.35 -4.30
N ALA A 128 1.96 -7.39 -5.10
CA ALA A 128 2.15 -8.77 -4.67
C ALA A 128 3.62 -9.07 -4.40
N LEU A 129 4.52 -8.57 -5.25
CA LEU A 129 5.96 -8.69 -5.08
C LEU A 129 6.44 -7.98 -3.80
N LEU A 130 5.92 -6.80 -3.48
CA LEU A 130 6.29 -6.05 -2.29
C LEU A 130 5.70 -6.65 -0.99
N ASP A 131 4.64 -7.45 -1.07
CA ASP A 131 4.08 -8.17 0.11
C ASP A 131 4.89 -9.44 0.44
N ALA A 132 5.44 -10.09 -0.59
CA ALA A 132 6.28 -11.28 -0.48
C ALA A 132 7.36 -11.23 -1.56
N VAL A 133 8.48 -10.56 -1.25
CA VAL A 133 9.59 -10.40 -2.19
C VAL A 133 10.17 -11.79 -2.50
N PRO A 134 10.11 -12.26 -3.75
CA PRO A 134 10.70 -13.54 -4.13
C PRO A 134 12.23 -13.44 -4.12
N ALA A 135 12.90 -14.54 -3.87
CA ALA A 135 14.36 -14.62 -3.90
C ALA A 135 14.88 -14.81 -5.34
N TRP A 136 14.52 -13.87 -6.24
CA TRP A 136 15.02 -13.89 -7.62
C TRP A 136 16.45 -13.36 -7.68
N THR A 137 17.32 -14.10 -8.35
CA THR A 137 18.68 -13.69 -8.69
C THR A 137 18.94 -14.06 -10.14
N ASP A 138 19.71 -13.24 -10.85
CA ASP A 138 20.07 -13.44 -12.26
C ASP A 138 18.87 -13.51 -13.26
N GLU A 139 17.70 -13.08 -12.80
CA GLU A 139 16.49 -13.04 -13.63
C GLU A 139 16.40 -11.74 -14.45
N LYS A 140 15.74 -11.81 -15.61
CA LYS A 140 15.38 -10.65 -16.41
C LYS A 140 14.00 -10.15 -16.00
N VAL A 141 13.93 -8.92 -15.51
CA VAL A 141 12.70 -8.32 -14.99
C VAL A 141 12.32 -7.08 -15.80
N ALA A 142 11.16 -7.10 -16.43
CA ALA A 142 10.59 -5.93 -17.08
C ALA A 142 9.53 -5.29 -16.17
N VAL A 143 9.81 -4.08 -15.68
CA VAL A 143 8.86 -3.30 -14.87
C VAL A 143 8.08 -2.36 -15.77
N ILE A 144 6.77 -2.54 -15.83
CA ILE A 144 5.87 -1.70 -16.64
C ILE A 144 5.30 -0.57 -15.79
N GLY A 145 5.72 0.63 -16.11
CA GLY A 145 5.40 1.87 -15.39
C GLY A 145 6.60 2.43 -14.63
N GLY A 146 7.11 3.58 -15.08
CA GLY A 146 8.25 4.31 -14.50
C GLY A 146 7.82 5.34 -13.44
N GLY A 147 6.68 5.16 -12.78
CA GLY A 147 6.29 5.94 -11.61
C GLY A 147 7.09 5.53 -10.38
N MET A 148 6.83 6.18 -9.23
CA MET A 148 7.59 5.91 -7.99
C MET A 148 7.62 4.43 -7.60
N VAL A 149 6.46 3.76 -7.61
CA VAL A 149 6.38 2.34 -7.22
C VAL A 149 7.18 1.46 -8.19
N GLY A 150 7.09 1.72 -9.50
CA GLY A 150 7.86 0.96 -10.49
C GLY A 150 9.36 1.15 -10.33
N LEU A 151 9.83 2.38 -10.11
CA LEU A 151 11.26 2.65 -9.88
C LEU A 151 11.77 2.01 -8.58
N GLU A 152 10.95 1.99 -7.51
CA GLU A 152 11.30 1.33 -6.25
C GLU A 152 11.38 -0.19 -6.39
N VAL A 153 10.41 -0.81 -7.09
CA VAL A 153 10.44 -2.24 -7.41
C VAL A 153 11.66 -2.56 -8.26
N ALA A 154 11.92 -1.78 -9.31
CA ALA A 154 13.09 -1.96 -10.17
C ALA A 154 14.40 -1.92 -9.38
N THR A 155 14.56 -0.91 -8.52
CA THR A 155 15.75 -0.76 -7.66
C THR A 155 15.92 -1.97 -6.75
N THR A 156 14.83 -2.44 -6.11
CA THR A 156 14.87 -3.60 -5.21
C THR A 156 15.37 -4.84 -5.93
N PHE A 157 14.82 -5.16 -7.12
CA PHE A 157 15.25 -6.34 -7.87
C PHE A 157 16.65 -6.20 -8.48
N ALA A 158 17.04 -5.01 -8.90
CA ALA A 158 18.41 -4.77 -9.37
C ALA A 158 19.43 -5.00 -8.25
N HIS A 159 19.16 -4.59 -7.01
CA HIS A 159 20.01 -4.88 -5.85
C HIS A 159 20.05 -6.36 -5.47
N MET A 160 19.06 -7.15 -5.88
CA MET A 160 19.05 -8.62 -5.74
C MET A 160 19.84 -9.34 -6.85
N GLY A 161 20.39 -8.62 -7.82
CA GLY A 161 21.19 -9.16 -8.92
C GLY A 161 20.40 -9.41 -10.21
N CYS A 162 19.14 -8.99 -10.30
CA CYS A 162 18.35 -9.12 -11.52
C CYS A 162 18.78 -8.10 -12.59
N ASP A 163 18.64 -8.46 -13.87
CA ASP A 163 18.75 -7.54 -15.02
C ASP A 163 17.41 -6.85 -15.22
N VAL A 164 17.31 -5.58 -14.82
CA VAL A 164 16.04 -4.87 -14.73
C VAL A 164 15.89 -3.79 -15.78
N SER A 165 14.80 -3.87 -16.53
CA SER A 165 14.35 -2.85 -17.49
C SER A 165 13.05 -2.22 -17.02
N VAL A 166 12.95 -0.88 -17.07
CA VAL A 166 11.72 -0.13 -16.76
C VAL A 166 11.17 0.48 -18.04
N VAL A 167 9.90 0.23 -18.35
CA VAL A 167 9.21 0.76 -19.53
C VAL A 167 8.12 1.73 -19.10
N GLU A 168 8.22 2.98 -19.48
CA GLU A 168 7.28 4.06 -19.14
C GLU A 168 6.70 4.70 -20.41
N MET A 169 5.36 4.77 -20.49
CA MET A 169 4.68 5.30 -21.67
C MET A 169 4.81 6.81 -21.83
N GLN A 170 4.95 7.52 -20.74
CA GLN A 170 5.15 8.97 -20.79
C GLN A 170 6.61 9.30 -21.15
N PRO A 171 6.85 10.38 -21.91
CA PRO A 171 8.19 10.88 -22.10
C PRO A 171 8.78 11.43 -20.79
N ARG A 172 10.11 11.41 -20.68
CA ARG A 172 10.82 11.77 -19.45
C ARG A 172 10.44 13.14 -18.90
N GLU A 173 10.17 14.10 -19.78
CA GLU A 173 9.85 15.50 -19.45
C GLU A 173 8.46 15.64 -18.80
N LYS A 174 7.59 14.64 -18.94
CA LYS A 174 6.24 14.61 -18.33
C LYS A 174 6.21 13.92 -16.98
N MET A 175 7.32 13.37 -16.53
CA MET A 175 7.39 12.74 -15.20
C MET A 175 7.31 13.79 -14.07
N PRO A 176 6.82 13.41 -12.88
CA PRO A 176 6.66 14.38 -11.80
C PRO A 176 7.96 15.11 -11.44
N PRO A 177 7.98 16.46 -11.40
CA PRO A 177 9.19 17.22 -11.10
C PRO A 177 9.51 17.32 -9.60
N ASN A 178 8.96 16.44 -8.77
CA ASN A 178 9.15 16.49 -7.33
C ASN A 178 10.41 15.72 -6.87
N MET A 179 10.94 16.10 -5.71
CA MET A 179 12.15 15.53 -5.13
C MET A 179 12.04 14.01 -4.94
N THR A 180 10.88 13.52 -4.52
CA THR A 180 10.69 12.09 -4.21
C THR A 180 10.83 11.22 -5.47
N TYR A 181 10.23 11.67 -6.58
CA TYR A 181 10.41 10.99 -7.87
C TYR A 181 11.88 11.04 -8.33
N ARG A 182 12.52 12.20 -8.19
CA ARG A 182 13.93 12.36 -8.58
C ARG A 182 14.84 11.41 -7.83
N VAL A 183 14.65 11.26 -6.53
CA VAL A 183 15.41 10.31 -5.70
C VAL A 183 15.18 8.87 -6.14
N ALA A 184 13.94 8.45 -6.36
CA ALA A 184 13.63 7.11 -6.85
C ALA A 184 14.28 6.84 -8.22
N TYR A 185 14.23 7.81 -9.13
CA TYR A 185 14.89 7.73 -10.43
C TYR A 185 16.43 7.59 -10.30
N GLU A 186 17.06 8.42 -9.49
CA GLU A 186 18.51 8.36 -9.26
C GLU A 186 18.94 7.02 -8.65
N HIS A 187 18.13 6.45 -7.75
CA HIS A 187 18.39 5.13 -7.18
C HIS A 187 18.31 4.03 -8.24
N ALA A 188 17.27 4.04 -9.09
CA ALA A 188 17.14 3.07 -10.17
C ALA A 188 18.31 3.15 -11.17
N VAL A 189 18.75 4.36 -11.54
CA VAL A 189 19.92 4.56 -12.41
C VAL A 189 21.18 4.01 -11.74
N LYS A 190 21.41 4.34 -10.47
CA LYS A 190 22.58 3.86 -9.72
C LYS A 190 22.60 2.35 -9.53
N ALA A 191 21.42 1.73 -9.41
CA ALA A 191 21.27 0.28 -9.34
C ALA A 191 21.47 -0.44 -10.69
N GLY A 192 21.66 0.31 -11.78
CA GLY A 192 21.94 -0.24 -13.12
C GLY A 192 20.68 -0.57 -13.93
N CYS A 193 19.50 -0.11 -13.51
CA CYS A 193 18.26 -0.35 -14.27
C CYS A 193 18.30 0.36 -15.63
N ALA A 194 17.91 -0.34 -16.71
CA ALA A 194 17.66 0.26 -18.01
C ALA A 194 16.31 0.97 -18.03
N LEU A 195 16.25 2.24 -18.41
CA LEU A 195 15.03 3.05 -18.36
C LEU A 195 14.59 3.48 -19.74
N TYR A 196 13.40 3.04 -20.18
CA TYR A 196 12.81 3.30 -21.49
C TYR A 196 11.57 4.18 -21.35
N TYR A 197 11.72 5.48 -21.57
CA TYR A 197 10.61 6.45 -21.58
C TYR A 197 10.00 6.60 -22.96
N GLY A 198 8.72 6.98 -23.04
CA GLY A 198 8.00 7.14 -24.29
C GLY A 198 7.65 5.81 -24.96
N HIS A 199 7.73 4.70 -24.24
CA HIS A 199 7.47 3.36 -24.75
C HIS A 199 6.22 2.76 -24.11
N LYS A 200 5.24 2.43 -24.93
CA LYS A 200 3.97 1.81 -24.47
C LYS A 200 4.00 0.30 -24.68
N LEU A 201 3.69 -0.44 -23.62
CA LEU A 201 3.47 -1.89 -23.71
C LEU A 201 2.28 -2.17 -24.65
N LYS A 202 2.48 -2.99 -25.66
CA LYS A 202 1.44 -3.43 -26.60
C LYS A 202 0.89 -4.80 -26.25
N GLU A 203 1.78 -5.74 -25.99
CA GLU A 203 1.44 -7.13 -25.70
C GLU A 203 2.56 -7.78 -24.88
N ILE A 204 2.25 -8.89 -24.26
CA ILE A 204 3.18 -9.75 -23.51
C ILE A 204 3.19 -11.11 -24.19
N GLY A 205 4.35 -11.54 -24.67
CA GLY A 205 4.57 -12.84 -25.29
C GLY A 205 4.60 -13.98 -24.27
N LYS A 206 4.83 -15.19 -24.76
CA LYS A 206 4.97 -16.40 -23.92
C LYS A 206 6.41 -16.69 -23.53
N ASP A 207 7.36 -16.02 -24.19
CA ASP A 207 8.81 -16.25 -24.05
C ASP A 207 9.49 -15.03 -23.42
#